data_328282e94f64e6b6657e8caf2b7b5378
#
_entry.id   328282e94f64e6b6657e8caf2b7b5378
#
_cell.length_a   1.000
_cell.length_b   1.000
_cell.length_c   1.000
_cell.angle_alpha   90.00
_cell.angle_beta   90.00
_cell.angle_gamma   90.00
#
_symmetry.space_group_name_H-M   'P 1'
#
loop_
_entity.id
_entity.type
_entity.pdbx_description
1 polymer ?
#
loop_
_entity_poly.entity_id
_entity_poly.type
_entity_poly.pdbx_seq_one_letter_code
_entity_poly.pdbx_strand_id
1 'polypeptide(L)'
;VGSRLWPLSRKSKPKQYLPIFDGKTLFELTIARNQEIASKVILVGSAQNKTIAEPYLKPVSYDIIAEAASRNTAAAIAFAAFHADPDDILIVTPSDHLIEGLKNYREAINQGIMYAQEGFIATFGIVPTRPETGYGYIEHEGNTVLSFREKPNEDTARDFLKKGNFLWNSGIFCFKAGVYLEELMRFEPKLYNAAEVAFEYAEDLVLDEEHSKLIPSKSIDYAVMERSDLIKVVPARFEWSDMGAFDSLFEYFKSKGHPVDENGNIVVGTNKHTVFVGLTNCMLVSTDDAVLVLDRNRAQDVKAVYEQLEKDNSGLI
;
A
#
# COMPACT_ATOMS: atom_id res chain seq x y z
N VAL A 1 -1.91 -5.99 8.04
CA VAL A 1 -2.61 -7.29 8.13
C VAL A 1 -3.67 -7.41 7.04
N GLY A 2 -4.41 -6.35 6.70
CA GLY A 2 -5.54 -6.42 5.76
C GLY A 2 -6.82 -6.95 6.40
N SER A 3 -7.20 -6.43 7.57
CA SER A 3 -8.33 -6.88 8.38
C SER A 3 -9.68 -6.99 7.64
N ARG A 4 -9.88 -6.17 6.57
CA ARG A 4 -11.09 -6.22 5.73
C ARG A 4 -11.14 -7.42 4.77
N LEU A 5 -10.08 -8.22 4.70
CA LEU A 5 -10.02 -9.44 3.89
C LEU A 5 -10.06 -10.73 4.74
N TRP A 6 -10.42 -10.61 6.02
CA TRP A 6 -10.70 -11.80 6.82
C TRP A 6 -11.87 -12.59 6.18
N PRO A 7 -11.81 -13.93 6.08
CA PRO A 7 -10.88 -14.88 6.67
C PRO A 7 -9.63 -15.19 5.82
N LEU A 8 -9.46 -14.62 4.63
CA LEU A 8 -8.28 -14.87 3.79
C LEU A 8 -7.00 -14.34 4.42
N SER A 9 -7.03 -13.10 4.95
CA SER A 9 -5.90 -12.50 5.65
C SER A 9 -5.92 -12.78 7.14
N ARG A 10 -4.75 -13.02 7.70
CA ARG A 10 -4.49 -13.31 9.12
C ARG A 10 -3.25 -12.55 9.58
N LYS A 11 -3.01 -12.46 10.89
CA LYS A 11 -1.73 -11.96 11.42
C LYS A 11 -0.55 -12.80 10.90
N SER A 12 -0.73 -14.13 10.87
CA SER A 12 0.25 -15.08 10.35
C SER A 12 0.38 -15.08 8.82
N LYS A 13 -0.64 -14.59 8.10
CA LYS A 13 -0.68 -14.53 6.63
C LYS A 13 -1.29 -13.19 6.18
N PRO A 14 -0.53 -12.09 6.26
CA PRO A 14 -0.97 -10.77 5.84
C PRO A 14 -1.36 -10.72 4.35
N LYS A 15 -2.21 -9.75 3.99
CA LYS A 15 -2.79 -9.57 2.65
C LYS A 15 -1.77 -9.71 1.51
N GLN A 16 -0.61 -9.08 1.64
CA GLN A 16 0.42 -9.07 0.61
C GLN A 16 1.03 -10.45 0.31
N TYR A 17 0.84 -11.42 1.19
CA TYR A 17 1.36 -12.79 1.04
C TYR A 17 0.26 -13.82 0.71
N LEU A 18 -0.94 -13.38 0.33
CA LEU A 18 -2.01 -14.25 -0.14
C LEU A 18 -1.75 -14.64 -1.61
N PRO A 19 -1.62 -15.95 -1.95
CA PRO A 19 -1.33 -16.40 -3.32
C PRO A 19 -2.63 -16.49 -4.15
N ILE A 20 -3.40 -15.40 -4.21
CA ILE A 20 -4.72 -15.35 -4.85
C ILE A 20 -4.72 -14.61 -6.19
N PHE A 21 -3.57 -14.11 -6.64
CA PHE A 21 -3.39 -13.38 -7.88
C PHE A 21 -2.72 -14.29 -8.92
N ASP A 22 -3.49 -15.14 -9.56
CA ASP A 22 -2.99 -16.20 -10.49
C ASP A 22 -1.89 -17.06 -9.85
N GLY A 23 -2.09 -17.44 -8.58
CA GLY A 23 -1.15 -18.22 -7.78
C GLY A 23 0.03 -17.44 -7.22
N LYS A 24 0.14 -16.14 -7.50
CA LYS A 24 1.16 -15.24 -6.97
C LYS A 24 0.63 -14.39 -5.82
N THR A 25 1.54 -13.82 -5.06
CA THR A 25 1.24 -12.85 -4.02
C THR A 25 1.44 -11.42 -4.52
N LEU A 26 0.79 -10.43 -3.90
CA LEU A 26 1.04 -9.02 -4.23
C LEU A 26 2.49 -8.62 -3.99
N PHE A 27 3.12 -9.22 -2.97
CA PHE A 27 4.53 -8.99 -2.68
C PHE A 27 5.43 -9.49 -3.81
N GLU A 28 5.23 -10.73 -4.33
CA GLU A 28 5.96 -11.25 -5.49
C GLU A 28 5.77 -10.36 -6.73
N LEU A 29 4.53 -9.94 -6.99
CA LEU A 29 4.23 -9.07 -8.11
C LEU A 29 4.93 -7.71 -7.95
N THR A 30 5.04 -7.19 -6.72
CA THR A 30 5.76 -5.94 -6.44
C THR A 30 7.24 -6.08 -6.68
N ILE A 31 7.88 -7.14 -6.20
CA ILE A 31 9.30 -7.41 -6.46
C ILE A 31 9.54 -7.58 -7.96
N ALA A 32 8.76 -8.43 -8.63
CA ALA A 32 8.94 -8.73 -10.05
C ALA A 32 8.84 -7.50 -10.96
N ARG A 33 7.91 -6.56 -10.67
CA ARG A 33 7.79 -5.35 -11.49
C ARG A 33 8.91 -4.33 -11.28
N ASN A 34 9.47 -4.28 -10.06
CA ASN A 34 10.49 -3.28 -9.71
C ASN A 34 11.92 -3.76 -9.96
N GLN A 35 12.20 -5.08 -9.95
CA GLN A 35 13.55 -5.63 -10.15
C GLN A 35 14.18 -5.28 -11.50
N GLU A 36 13.37 -4.92 -12.50
CA GLU A 36 13.87 -4.51 -13.82
C GLU A 36 14.25 -3.01 -13.87
N ILE A 37 13.88 -2.24 -12.84
CA ILE A 37 14.09 -0.79 -12.76
C ILE A 37 15.12 -0.46 -11.68
N ALA A 38 15.05 -1.13 -10.53
CA ALA A 38 15.89 -0.88 -9.37
C ALA A 38 17.03 -1.90 -9.28
N SER A 39 18.21 -1.43 -8.88
CA SER A 39 19.40 -2.28 -8.66
C SER A 39 19.35 -3.08 -7.36
N LYS A 40 18.56 -2.61 -6.38
CA LYS A 40 18.45 -3.20 -5.04
C LYS A 40 17.06 -2.97 -4.46
N VAL A 41 16.61 -3.90 -3.65
CA VAL A 41 15.37 -3.80 -2.87
C VAL A 41 15.70 -3.52 -1.41
N ILE A 42 15.07 -2.52 -0.81
CA ILE A 42 15.09 -2.28 0.64
C ILE A 42 13.68 -2.57 1.16
N LEU A 43 13.54 -3.63 1.95
CA LEU A 43 12.30 -3.94 2.64
C LEU A 43 12.33 -3.34 4.04
N VAL A 44 11.37 -2.47 4.36
CA VAL A 44 11.17 -1.97 5.72
C VAL A 44 9.91 -2.58 6.30
N GLY A 45 10.00 -3.19 7.47
CA GLY A 45 8.84 -3.81 8.11
C GLY A 45 9.19 -4.53 9.41
N SER A 46 8.19 -5.11 10.08
CA SER A 46 8.41 -5.82 11.34
C SER A 46 9.29 -7.07 11.18
N ALA A 47 9.89 -7.53 12.29
CA ALA A 47 10.67 -8.76 12.31
C ALA A 47 9.88 -9.99 11.81
N GLN A 48 8.56 -10.05 12.06
CA GLN A 48 7.69 -11.09 11.52
C GLN A 48 7.60 -10.99 9.97
N ASN A 49 7.48 -9.78 9.43
CA ASN A 49 7.46 -9.58 7.99
C ASN A 49 8.79 -9.99 7.34
N LYS A 50 9.94 -9.77 8.00
CA LYS A 50 11.25 -10.24 7.54
C LYS A 50 11.22 -11.74 7.24
N THR A 51 10.78 -12.56 8.20
CA THR A 51 10.75 -14.02 8.06
C THR A 51 9.84 -14.49 6.91
N ILE A 52 8.68 -13.83 6.71
CA ILE A 52 7.74 -14.20 5.65
C ILE A 52 8.25 -13.73 4.27
N ALA A 53 8.87 -12.55 4.20
CA ALA A 53 9.30 -11.92 2.94
C ALA A 53 10.57 -12.53 2.36
N GLU A 54 11.51 -12.96 3.21
CA GLU A 54 12.85 -13.39 2.80
C GLU A 54 12.87 -14.46 1.69
N PRO A 55 12.00 -15.48 1.69
CA PRO A 55 11.95 -16.46 0.60
C PRO A 55 11.67 -15.85 -0.78
N TYR A 56 10.87 -14.75 -0.83
CA TYR A 56 10.50 -14.07 -2.07
C TYR A 56 11.58 -13.09 -2.56
N LEU A 57 12.50 -12.67 -1.67
CA LEU A 57 13.56 -11.71 -2.00
C LEU A 57 14.83 -12.39 -2.54
N LYS A 58 15.01 -13.69 -2.34
CA LYS A 58 16.22 -14.42 -2.76
C LYS A 58 16.67 -14.22 -4.22
N PRO A 59 15.75 -14.00 -5.20
CA PRO A 59 16.16 -13.75 -6.59
C PRO A 59 16.77 -12.37 -6.87
N VAL A 60 16.69 -11.42 -5.93
CA VAL A 60 17.14 -10.03 -6.10
C VAL A 60 18.18 -9.64 -5.05
N SER A 61 18.95 -8.57 -5.33
CA SER A 61 19.77 -7.94 -4.27
C SER A 61 18.86 -7.20 -3.30
N TYR A 62 18.98 -7.47 -1.99
CA TYR A 62 18.10 -6.87 -1.01
C TYR A 62 18.77 -6.61 0.34
N ASP A 63 18.21 -5.64 1.07
CA ASP A 63 18.39 -5.46 2.50
C ASP A 63 17.03 -5.45 3.19
N ILE A 64 17.00 -5.83 4.46
CA ILE A 64 15.79 -5.78 5.28
C ILE A 64 16.06 -4.96 6.53
N ILE A 65 15.32 -3.87 6.69
CA ILE A 65 15.32 -3.05 7.89
C ILE A 65 14.14 -3.50 8.76
N ALA A 66 14.44 -4.10 9.92
CA ALA A 66 13.42 -4.66 10.79
C ALA A 66 12.99 -3.65 11.85
N GLU A 67 11.75 -3.19 11.77
CA GLU A 67 11.13 -2.31 12.76
C GLU A 67 10.73 -3.10 14.02
N ALA A 68 11.19 -2.66 15.19
CA ALA A 68 10.73 -3.19 16.48
C ALA A 68 9.32 -2.67 16.84
N ALA A 69 8.99 -1.43 16.45
CA ALA A 69 7.67 -0.84 16.60
C ALA A 69 7.27 -0.08 15.33
N SER A 70 6.12 -0.40 14.75
CA SER A 70 5.61 0.31 13.57
C SER A 70 5.25 1.76 13.93
N ARG A 71 5.83 2.72 13.19
CA ARG A 71 5.63 4.16 13.37
C ARG A 71 5.10 4.87 12.12
N ASN A 72 4.37 4.10 11.31
CA ASN A 72 3.76 4.57 10.08
C ASN A 72 4.80 4.86 8.97
N THR A 73 4.35 5.30 7.80
CA THR A 73 5.14 5.31 6.56
C THR A 73 6.26 6.36 6.56
N ALA A 74 6.11 7.50 7.24
CA ALA A 74 7.18 8.51 7.25
C ALA A 74 8.47 7.98 7.89
N ALA A 75 8.38 7.30 9.03
CA ALA A 75 9.54 6.70 9.68
C ALA A 75 10.12 5.54 8.87
N ALA A 76 9.28 4.65 8.35
CA ALA A 76 9.73 3.53 7.52
C ALA A 76 10.53 3.99 6.28
N ILE A 77 10.06 5.04 5.62
CA ILE A 77 10.75 5.63 4.47
C ILE A 77 12.05 6.34 4.91
N ALA A 78 12.06 7.00 6.07
CA ALA A 78 13.26 7.63 6.61
C ALA A 78 14.37 6.59 6.87
N PHE A 79 14.05 5.42 7.40
CA PHE A 79 15.04 4.35 7.59
C PHE A 79 15.65 3.87 6.28
N ALA A 80 14.84 3.73 5.23
CA ALA A 80 15.37 3.40 3.91
C ALA A 80 16.26 4.53 3.35
N ALA A 81 15.90 5.80 3.60
CA ALA A 81 16.66 6.95 3.15
C ALA A 81 17.98 7.15 3.94
N PHE A 82 18.00 6.86 5.25
CA PHE A 82 19.26 6.84 6.05
C PHE A 82 20.21 5.72 5.63
N HIS A 83 19.66 4.59 5.10
CA HIS A 83 20.46 3.46 4.63
C HIS A 83 21.03 3.67 3.23
N ALA A 84 20.43 4.52 2.42
CA ALA A 84 20.85 4.85 1.06
C ALA A 84 21.83 6.03 1.04
N ASP A 85 22.57 6.18 -0.06
CA ASP A 85 23.33 7.41 -0.28
C ASP A 85 22.35 8.58 -0.53
N PRO A 86 22.68 9.82 -0.10
CA PRO A 86 21.78 10.97 -0.27
C PRO A 86 21.35 11.24 -1.72
N ASP A 87 22.18 10.90 -2.69
CA ASP A 87 21.91 11.06 -4.12
C ASP A 87 21.21 9.84 -4.75
N ASP A 88 21.05 8.75 -4.01
CA ASP A 88 20.30 7.58 -4.48
C ASP A 88 18.83 7.92 -4.69
N ILE A 89 18.27 7.42 -5.80
CA ILE A 89 16.84 7.57 -6.09
C ILE A 89 16.09 6.41 -5.48
N LEU A 90 15.22 6.69 -4.53
CA LEU A 90 14.31 5.74 -3.92
C LEU A 90 12.98 5.70 -4.68
N ILE A 91 12.57 4.50 -5.10
CA ILE A 91 11.24 4.20 -5.60
C ILE A 91 10.48 3.53 -4.45
N VAL A 92 9.67 4.28 -3.75
CA VAL A 92 8.87 3.80 -2.61
C VAL A 92 7.56 3.24 -3.12
N THR A 93 7.30 1.96 -2.83
CA THR A 93 6.09 1.27 -3.29
C THR A 93 5.44 0.48 -2.16
N PRO A 94 4.11 0.56 -1.99
CA PRO A 94 3.40 -0.38 -1.13
C PRO A 94 3.55 -1.81 -1.65
N SER A 95 3.75 -2.75 -0.74
CA SER A 95 3.95 -4.17 -1.07
C SER A 95 2.65 -4.94 -1.31
N ASP A 96 1.51 -4.28 -1.16
CA ASP A 96 0.18 -4.89 -1.10
C ASP A 96 -0.82 -4.31 -2.11
N HIS A 97 -0.31 -3.61 -3.14
CA HIS A 97 -1.11 -3.05 -4.23
C HIS A 97 -0.96 -3.89 -5.51
N LEU A 98 -2.08 -4.11 -6.19
CA LEU A 98 -2.10 -4.69 -7.52
C LEU A 98 -1.86 -3.59 -8.56
N ILE A 99 -0.94 -3.85 -9.48
CA ILE A 99 -0.65 -2.98 -10.63
C ILE A 99 -0.61 -3.86 -11.88
N GLU A 100 -1.40 -3.49 -12.89
CA GLU A 100 -1.40 -4.12 -14.21
C GLU A 100 -0.99 -3.09 -15.28
N GLY A 101 -0.56 -3.56 -16.46
CA GLY A 101 -0.03 -2.66 -17.49
C GLY A 101 1.42 -2.25 -17.25
N LEU A 102 2.33 -3.24 -17.10
CA LEU A 102 3.74 -3.04 -16.73
C LEU A 102 4.50 -2.04 -17.63
N LYS A 103 4.16 -1.96 -18.92
CA LYS A 103 4.77 -0.97 -19.83
C LYS A 103 4.46 0.46 -19.36
N ASN A 104 3.19 0.76 -19.11
CA ASN A 104 2.74 2.07 -18.65
C ASN A 104 3.29 2.39 -17.25
N TYR A 105 3.42 1.36 -16.39
CA TYR A 105 4.06 1.51 -15.08
C TYR A 105 5.51 1.95 -15.21
N ARG A 106 6.31 1.28 -16.06
CA ARG A 106 7.71 1.64 -16.29
C ARG A 106 7.87 3.04 -16.88
N GLU A 107 7.02 3.41 -17.83
CA GLU A 107 7.03 4.77 -18.41
C GLU A 107 6.75 5.83 -17.32
N ALA A 108 5.78 5.59 -16.44
CA ALA A 108 5.48 6.48 -15.34
C ALA A 108 6.64 6.57 -14.34
N ILE A 109 7.23 5.43 -13.93
CA ILE A 109 8.38 5.43 -13.01
C ILE A 109 9.56 6.17 -13.61
N ASN A 110 9.87 5.98 -14.90
CA ASN A 110 10.94 6.71 -15.57
C ASN A 110 10.70 8.24 -15.55
N GLN A 111 9.45 8.67 -15.71
CA GLN A 111 9.11 10.10 -15.56
C GLN A 111 9.32 10.58 -14.12
N GLY A 112 8.96 9.75 -13.12
CA GLY A 112 9.21 10.04 -11.70
C GLY A 112 10.71 10.15 -11.39
N ILE A 113 11.54 9.27 -11.97
CA ILE A 113 13.00 9.31 -11.82
C ILE A 113 13.57 10.63 -12.40
N MET A 114 13.08 11.11 -13.54
CA MET A 114 13.50 12.40 -14.09
C MET A 114 13.21 13.55 -13.12
N TYR A 115 12.02 13.59 -12.52
CA TYR A 115 11.70 14.59 -11.50
C TYR A 115 12.56 14.46 -10.24
N ALA A 116 12.84 13.22 -9.79
CA ALA A 116 13.71 12.99 -8.66
C ALA A 116 15.14 13.48 -8.92
N GLN A 117 15.67 13.30 -10.15
CA GLN A 117 16.98 13.83 -10.56
C GLN A 117 17.03 15.37 -10.49
N GLU A 118 15.92 16.03 -10.77
CA GLU A 118 15.76 17.49 -10.68
C GLU A 118 15.53 17.99 -9.24
N GLY A 119 15.50 17.10 -8.25
CA GLY A 119 15.32 17.45 -6.83
C GLY A 119 13.86 17.53 -6.38
N PHE A 120 12.92 17.00 -7.16
CA PHE A 120 11.51 16.92 -6.78
C PHE A 120 11.15 15.58 -6.12
N ILE A 121 10.05 15.58 -5.38
CA ILE A 121 9.36 14.36 -4.92
C ILE A 121 8.24 14.06 -5.92
N ALA A 122 8.40 13.00 -6.70
CA ALA A 122 7.36 12.55 -7.61
C ALA A 122 6.37 11.64 -6.90
N THR A 123 5.06 11.83 -7.15
CA THR A 123 3.99 10.90 -6.80
C THR A 123 3.23 10.49 -8.05
N PHE A 124 2.48 9.39 -7.98
CA PHE A 124 1.77 8.83 -9.14
C PHE A 124 0.27 8.87 -8.88
N GLY A 125 -0.42 9.65 -9.70
CA GLY A 125 -1.84 9.91 -9.55
C GLY A 125 -2.69 9.05 -10.47
N ILE A 126 -3.72 8.41 -9.91
CA ILE A 126 -4.68 7.56 -10.63
C ILE A 126 -5.95 8.36 -10.90
N VAL A 127 -6.50 8.25 -12.12
CA VAL A 127 -7.75 8.91 -12.46
C VAL A 127 -8.90 8.35 -11.62
N PRO A 128 -9.61 9.20 -10.83
CA PRO A 128 -10.71 8.74 -10.00
C PRO A 128 -11.90 8.26 -10.83
N THR A 129 -12.46 7.11 -10.47
CA THR A 129 -13.65 6.55 -11.12
C THR A 129 -14.90 6.60 -10.23
N ARG A 130 -14.73 6.87 -8.93
CA ARG A 130 -15.79 6.96 -7.90
C ARG A 130 -15.35 7.88 -6.76
N PRO A 131 -16.27 8.35 -5.89
CA PRO A 131 -15.92 9.16 -4.72
C PRO A 131 -15.41 8.29 -3.58
N GLU A 132 -14.14 7.83 -3.67
CA GLU A 132 -13.52 6.97 -2.69
C GLU A 132 -13.03 7.79 -1.48
N THR A 133 -13.50 7.46 -0.28
CA THR A 133 -13.12 8.16 0.96
C THR A 133 -11.90 7.54 1.65
N GLY A 134 -11.47 6.37 1.21
CA GLY A 134 -10.29 5.66 1.74
C GLY A 134 -8.96 6.13 1.16
N TYR A 135 -8.98 6.96 0.11
CA TYR A 135 -7.78 7.39 -0.62
C TYR A 135 -7.45 8.87 -0.42
N GLY A 136 -6.18 9.20 -0.59
CA GLY A 136 -5.74 10.58 -0.76
C GLY A 136 -6.07 11.09 -2.17
N TYR A 137 -6.31 12.40 -2.28
CA TYR A 137 -6.58 13.10 -3.53
C TYR A 137 -5.53 14.17 -3.79
N ILE A 138 -5.06 14.26 -5.02
CA ILE A 138 -4.03 15.20 -5.49
C ILE A 138 -4.69 16.15 -6.47
N GLU A 139 -4.85 17.43 -6.09
CA GLU A 139 -5.25 18.49 -7.01
C GLU A 139 -4.05 18.91 -7.85
N HIS A 140 -4.23 19.03 -9.17
CA HIS A 140 -3.10 19.30 -10.04
C HIS A 140 -3.46 20.19 -11.25
N GLU A 141 -2.43 20.84 -11.77
CA GLU A 141 -2.43 21.49 -13.08
C GLU A 141 -1.19 21.00 -13.86
N GLY A 142 -1.43 20.24 -14.93
CA GLY A 142 -0.35 19.51 -15.58
C GLY A 142 0.33 18.56 -14.60
N ASN A 143 1.63 18.72 -14.38
CA ASN A 143 2.40 17.91 -13.43
C ASN A 143 2.67 18.63 -12.10
N THR A 144 2.13 19.84 -11.91
CA THR A 144 2.27 20.61 -10.68
C THR A 144 1.16 20.23 -9.71
N VAL A 145 1.54 19.88 -8.49
CA VAL A 145 0.58 19.62 -7.40
C VAL A 145 0.16 20.96 -6.80
N LEU A 146 -1.15 21.19 -6.73
CA LEU A 146 -1.75 22.39 -6.12
C LEU A 146 -2.16 22.12 -4.68
N SER A 147 -2.67 20.95 -4.39
CA SER A 147 -3.00 20.53 -3.04
C SER A 147 -3.03 19.01 -2.92
N PHE A 148 -2.77 18.53 -1.70
CA PHE A 148 -2.87 17.11 -1.33
C PHE A 148 -3.92 17.00 -0.22
N ARG A 149 -4.87 16.09 -0.33
CA ARG A 149 -5.97 15.89 0.61
C ARG A 149 -6.14 14.43 0.96
N GLU A 150 -5.77 14.06 2.16
CA GLU A 150 -5.87 12.68 2.63
C GLU A 150 -7.27 12.39 3.15
N LYS A 151 -7.88 11.32 2.64
CA LYS A 151 -9.16 10.73 3.08
C LYS A 151 -10.29 11.75 3.32
N PRO A 152 -10.78 12.44 2.28
CA PRO A 152 -11.87 13.37 2.39
C PRO A 152 -13.19 12.68 2.79
N ASN A 153 -14.17 13.44 3.26
CA ASN A 153 -15.53 12.93 3.37
C ASN A 153 -16.17 12.72 1.97
N GLU A 154 -17.30 12.02 1.94
CA GLU A 154 -17.94 11.61 0.67
C GLU A 154 -18.37 12.81 -0.19
N ASP A 155 -18.93 13.87 0.41
CA ASP A 155 -19.37 15.06 -0.32
C ASP A 155 -18.17 15.75 -0.97
N THR A 156 -17.08 15.91 -0.24
CA THR A 156 -15.81 16.46 -0.75
C THR A 156 -15.25 15.60 -1.87
N ALA A 157 -15.26 14.28 -1.73
CA ALA A 157 -14.80 13.35 -2.77
C ALA A 157 -15.64 13.45 -4.04
N ARG A 158 -16.96 13.59 -3.93
CA ARG A 158 -17.88 13.84 -5.07
C ARG A 158 -17.57 15.16 -5.78
N ASP A 159 -17.25 16.21 -5.02
CA ASP A 159 -16.89 17.50 -5.59
C ASP A 159 -15.53 17.46 -6.32
N PHE A 160 -14.55 16.70 -5.81
CA PHE A 160 -13.28 16.47 -6.50
C PHE A 160 -13.46 15.80 -7.86
N LEU A 161 -14.35 14.79 -7.94
CA LEU A 161 -14.67 14.15 -9.21
C LEU A 161 -15.29 15.13 -10.21
N LYS A 162 -16.21 16.00 -9.76
CA LYS A 162 -16.86 16.98 -10.63
C LYS A 162 -15.87 18.01 -11.19
N LYS A 163 -14.87 18.42 -10.41
CA LYS A 163 -13.84 19.37 -10.84
C LYS A 163 -12.93 18.81 -11.93
N GLY A 164 -12.66 17.49 -11.91
CA GLY A 164 -11.91 16.78 -12.95
C GLY A 164 -10.39 17.03 -12.97
N ASN A 165 -9.87 17.80 -12.00
CA ASN A 165 -8.43 18.07 -11.83
C ASN A 165 -7.85 17.42 -10.57
N PHE A 166 -8.48 16.35 -10.10
CA PHE A 166 -8.01 15.55 -8.98
C PHE A 166 -7.63 14.13 -9.43
N LEU A 167 -6.58 13.59 -8.85
CA LEU A 167 -6.14 12.21 -9.00
C LEU A 167 -6.11 11.53 -7.64
N TRP A 168 -6.34 10.22 -7.57
CA TRP A 168 -6.07 9.46 -6.36
C TRP A 168 -4.58 9.31 -6.15
N ASN A 169 -4.12 9.44 -4.92
CA ASN A 169 -2.76 9.09 -4.53
C ASN A 169 -2.58 7.57 -4.54
N SER A 170 -1.68 7.07 -5.37
CA SER A 170 -1.36 5.64 -5.41
C SER A 170 -0.53 5.15 -4.22
N GLY A 171 0.03 6.06 -3.42
CA GLY A 171 1.01 5.73 -2.38
C GLY A 171 2.38 5.32 -2.91
N ILE A 172 2.64 5.54 -4.20
CA ILE A 172 3.95 5.33 -4.82
C ILE A 172 4.66 6.67 -4.90
N PHE A 173 5.93 6.70 -4.52
CA PHE A 173 6.75 7.92 -4.55
C PHE A 173 8.12 7.63 -5.17
N CYS A 174 8.74 8.68 -5.73
CA CYS A 174 10.10 8.60 -6.29
C CYS A 174 10.84 9.90 -6.00
N PHE A 175 12.00 9.82 -5.33
CA PHE A 175 12.78 10.98 -4.91
C PHE A 175 14.20 10.58 -4.54
N LYS A 176 15.13 11.55 -4.47
CA LYS A 176 16.44 11.35 -3.86
C LYS A 176 16.30 11.19 -2.35
N ALA A 177 17.05 10.26 -1.75
CA ALA A 177 17.05 10.01 -0.32
C ALA A 177 17.30 11.30 0.49
N GLY A 178 18.28 12.10 0.11
CA GLY A 178 18.61 13.38 0.75
C GLY A 178 17.46 14.38 0.69
N VAL A 179 16.78 14.52 -0.45
CA VAL A 179 15.63 15.44 -0.61
C VAL A 179 14.49 15.08 0.34
N TYR A 180 14.18 13.79 0.47
CA TYR A 180 13.16 13.34 1.42
C TYR A 180 13.54 13.65 2.87
N LEU A 181 14.79 13.37 3.24
CA LEU A 181 15.29 13.62 4.60
C LEU A 181 15.30 15.12 4.95
N GLU A 182 15.67 15.99 4.00
CA GLU A 182 15.62 17.44 4.16
C GLU A 182 14.19 17.94 4.40
N GLU A 183 13.24 17.49 3.59
CA GLU A 183 11.82 17.87 3.74
C GLU A 183 11.23 17.30 5.05
N LEU A 184 11.58 16.06 5.42
CA LEU A 184 11.15 15.47 6.68
C LEU A 184 11.71 16.27 7.87
N MET A 185 12.97 16.64 7.83
CA MET A 185 13.61 17.47 8.88
C MET A 185 12.96 18.84 8.96
N ARG A 186 12.65 19.45 7.82
CA ARG A 186 12.00 20.76 7.72
C ARG A 186 10.62 20.78 8.36
N PHE A 187 9.80 19.77 8.09
CA PHE A 187 8.40 19.75 8.49
C PHE A 187 8.12 18.98 9.76
N GLU A 188 8.90 17.94 10.05
CA GLU A 188 8.74 17.04 11.20
C GLU A 188 10.07 16.77 11.92
N PRO A 189 10.76 17.81 12.43
CA PRO A 189 12.10 17.67 13.02
C PRO A 189 12.13 16.67 14.19
N LYS A 190 11.04 16.56 14.95
CA LYS A 190 10.96 15.59 16.06
C LYS A 190 10.92 14.15 15.56
N LEU A 191 10.22 13.90 14.44
CA LEU A 191 10.18 12.58 13.84
C LEU A 191 11.53 12.25 13.22
N TYR A 192 12.10 13.18 12.46
CA TYR A 192 13.42 13.02 11.85
C TYR A 192 14.48 12.63 12.89
N ASN A 193 14.67 13.47 13.94
CA ASN A 193 15.70 13.23 14.95
C ASN A 193 15.49 11.90 15.70
N ALA A 194 14.25 11.57 16.05
CA ALA A 194 13.97 10.31 16.73
C ALA A 194 14.19 9.09 15.82
N ALA A 195 13.88 9.20 14.52
CA ALA A 195 14.13 8.14 13.55
C ALA A 195 15.63 7.98 13.26
N GLU A 196 16.38 9.08 13.14
CA GLU A 196 17.83 9.09 12.98
C GLU A 196 18.52 8.37 14.14
N VAL A 197 18.21 8.75 15.39
CA VAL A 197 18.72 8.07 16.57
C VAL A 197 18.38 6.59 16.58
N ALA A 198 17.12 6.23 16.31
CA ALA A 198 16.74 4.81 16.27
C ALA A 198 17.49 4.03 15.19
N PHE A 199 17.83 4.67 14.06
CA PHE A 199 18.62 4.05 12.99
C PHE A 199 20.10 3.92 13.34
N GLU A 200 20.69 4.93 14.01
CA GLU A 200 22.08 4.88 14.48
C GLU A 200 22.34 3.77 15.54
N TYR A 201 21.32 3.46 16.35
CA TYR A 201 21.37 2.38 17.34
C TYR A 201 20.95 1.02 16.78
N ALA A 202 20.64 0.92 15.47
CA ALA A 202 20.27 -0.36 14.86
C ALA A 202 21.47 -1.30 14.77
N GLU A 203 21.30 -2.54 15.17
CA GLU A 203 22.27 -3.63 15.00
C GLU A 203 21.85 -4.53 13.83
N ASP A 204 22.70 -4.68 12.83
CA ASP A 204 22.41 -5.50 11.61
C ASP A 204 21.06 -5.12 10.94
N LEU A 205 20.75 -3.83 10.88
CA LEU A 205 19.49 -3.27 10.38
C LEU A 205 18.24 -3.70 11.18
N VAL A 206 18.42 -4.12 12.41
CA VAL A 206 17.33 -4.39 13.36
C VAL A 206 17.24 -3.22 14.33
N LEU A 207 16.14 -2.49 14.26
CA LEU A 207 15.88 -1.36 15.17
C LEU A 207 15.49 -1.87 16.54
N ASP A 208 15.98 -1.20 17.59
CA ASP A 208 15.56 -1.52 18.95
C ASP A 208 14.18 -0.93 19.31
N GLU A 209 13.55 -1.50 20.33
CA GLU A 209 12.20 -1.13 20.74
C GLU A 209 12.16 0.20 21.50
N GLU A 210 13.20 0.53 22.28
CA GLU A 210 13.24 1.71 23.14
C GLU A 210 13.24 2.98 22.28
N HIS A 211 14.20 3.11 21.36
CA HIS A 211 14.29 4.27 20.46
C HIS A 211 13.12 4.29 19.46
N SER A 212 12.70 3.13 18.93
CA SER A 212 11.56 3.06 18.00
C SER A 212 10.27 3.60 18.61
N LYS A 213 10.01 3.39 19.90
CA LYS A 213 8.81 3.90 20.59
C LYS A 213 8.78 5.43 20.73
N LEU A 214 9.91 6.08 20.69
CA LEU A 214 10.02 7.54 20.80
C LEU A 214 9.64 8.26 19.49
N ILE A 215 9.63 7.56 18.37
CA ILE A 215 9.32 8.14 17.07
C ILE A 215 7.83 8.49 16.98
N PRO A 216 7.45 9.74 16.63
CA PRO A 216 6.07 10.11 16.35
C PRO A 216 5.49 9.27 15.20
N SER A 217 4.29 8.70 15.38
CA SER A 217 3.62 7.90 14.35
C SER A 217 2.88 8.80 13.37
N LYS A 218 3.41 8.96 12.16
CA LYS A 218 2.84 9.80 11.11
C LYS A 218 3.07 9.20 9.73
N SER A 219 2.07 9.28 8.81
CA SER A 219 2.29 8.89 7.41
C SER A 219 3.10 9.95 6.66
N ILE A 220 3.76 9.54 5.56
CA ILE A 220 4.45 10.47 4.66
C ILE A 220 3.51 11.53 4.11
N ASP A 221 2.24 11.18 3.89
CA ASP A 221 1.21 12.09 3.38
C ASP A 221 1.09 13.33 4.28
N TYR A 222 0.85 13.14 5.58
CA TYR A 222 0.76 14.21 6.55
C TYR A 222 2.10 14.83 6.95
N ALA A 223 3.18 14.05 6.90
CA ALA A 223 4.50 14.53 7.32
C ALA A 223 5.12 15.48 6.29
N VAL A 224 5.01 15.12 5.00
CA VAL A 224 5.70 15.79 3.90
C VAL A 224 4.75 16.20 2.77
N MET A 225 3.91 15.26 2.24
CA MET A 225 3.20 15.45 0.98
C MET A 225 2.16 16.58 1.00
N GLU A 226 1.50 16.83 2.13
CA GLU A 226 0.53 17.94 2.27
C GLU A 226 1.20 19.32 2.45
N ARG A 227 2.52 19.38 2.61
CA ARG A 227 3.25 20.57 3.09
C ARG A 227 4.39 21.02 2.19
N SER A 228 4.96 20.09 1.43
CA SER A 228 6.12 20.36 0.57
C SER A 228 5.71 21.02 -0.75
N ASP A 229 6.50 22.00 -1.16
CA ASP A 229 6.38 22.66 -2.46
C ASP A 229 7.17 21.92 -3.57
N LEU A 230 7.91 20.86 -3.19
CA LEU A 230 8.77 20.10 -4.11
C LEU A 230 8.04 18.92 -4.77
N ILE A 231 6.71 18.90 -4.80
CA ILE A 231 5.95 17.75 -5.28
C ILE A 231 5.56 17.89 -6.74
N LYS A 232 5.81 16.84 -7.51
CA LYS A 232 5.31 16.67 -8.88
C LYS A 232 4.42 15.44 -8.96
N VAL A 233 3.34 15.52 -9.72
CA VAL A 233 2.50 14.36 -10.00
C VAL A 233 2.73 13.84 -11.41
N VAL A 234 2.85 12.52 -11.53
CA VAL A 234 2.83 11.79 -12.79
C VAL A 234 1.44 11.15 -12.93
N PRO A 235 0.59 11.63 -13.86
CA PRO A 235 -0.70 10.97 -14.13
C PRO A 235 -0.44 9.56 -14.67
N ALA A 236 -0.88 8.55 -13.92
CA ALA A 236 -0.64 7.15 -14.22
C ALA A 236 -1.64 6.63 -15.26
N ARG A 237 -1.13 5.83 -16.19
CA ARG A 237 -1.91 5.13 -17.24
C ARG A 237 -1.92 3.61 -17.03
N PHE A 238 -1.39 3.14 -15.90
CA PHE A 238 -1.47 1.74 -15.49
C PHE A 238 -2.72 1.50 -14.64
N GLU A 239 -3.22 0.29 -14.63
CA GLU A 239 -4.30 -0.12 -13.74
C GLU A 239 -3.76 -0.32 -12.33
N TRP A 240 -4.49 0.19 -11.33
CA TRP A 240 -4.08 0.18 -9.94
C TRP A 240 -5.25 -0.14 -9.02
N SER A 241 -4.99 -0.93 -8.01
CA SER A 241 -5.91 -1.17 -6.90
C SER A 241 -5.11 -1.43 -5.61
N ASP A 242 -5.57 -0.85 -4.52
CA ASP A 242 -5.02 -1.14 -3.18
C ASP A 242 -5.44 -2.52 -2.65
N MET A 243 -6.36 -3.22 -3.34
CA MET A 243 -6.94 -4.50 -2.89
C MET A 243 -7.38 -4.45 -1.42
N GLY A 244 -8.04 -3.35 -1.04
CA GLY A 244 -8.31 -3.00 0.36
C GLY A 244 -9.47 -3.76 0.99
N ALA A 245 -10.41 -4.27 0.19
CA ALA A 245 -11.60 -4.96 0.67
C ALA A 245 -12.13 -5.96 -0.37
N PHE A 246 -13.17 -6.72 -0.04
CA PHE A 246 -13.72 -7.77 -0.90
C PHE A 246 -14.36 -7.27 -2.18
N ASP A 247 -14.81 -6.03 -2.25
CA ASP A 247 -15.30 -5.44 -3.50
C ASP A 247 -14.18 -5.35 -4.56
N SER A 248 -12.99 -4.94 -4.17
CA SER A 248 -11.82 -4.92 -5.07
C SER A 248 -11.41 -6.34 -5.53
N LEU A 249 -11.45 -7.31 -4.62
CA LEU A 249 -11.18 -8.71 -4.96
C LEU A 249 -12.23 -9.30 -5.89
N PHE A 250 -13.51 -8.95 -5.69
CA PHE A 250 -14.57 -9.40 -6.60
C PHE A 250 -14.33 -8.91 -8.03
N GLU A 251 -14.04 -7.63 -8.22
CA GLU A 251 -13.77 -7.08 -9.54
C GLU A 251 -12.53 -7.74 -10.18
N TYR A 252 -11.50 -8.00 -9.39
CA TYR A 252 -10.33 -8.74 -9.86
C TYR A 252 -10.70 -10.17 -10.31
N PHE A 253 -11.37 -10.96 -9.48
CA PHE A 253 -11.76 -12.33 -9.82
C PHE A 253 -12.67 -12.37 -11.04
N LYS A 254 -13.63 -11.46 -11.13
CA LYS A 254 -14.51 -11.31 -12.28
C LYS A 254 -13.73 -11.01 -13.57
N SER A 255 -12.76 -10.08 -13.50
CA SER A 255 -11.91 -9.73 -14.65
C SER A 255 -11.05 -10.90 -15.14
N LYS A 256 -10.70 -11.84 -14.22
CA LYS A 256 -9.96 -13.07 -14.53
C LYS A 256 -10.86 -14.25 -14.92
N GLY A 257 -12.14 -14.01 -15.12
CA GLY A 257 -13.09 -15.04 -15.56
C GLY A 257 -13.53 -16.02 -14.47
N HIS A 258 -13.37 -15.66 -13.19
CA HIS A 258 -13.91 -16.47 -12.10
C HIS A 258 -15.45 -16.52 -12.20
N PRO A 259 -16.09 -17.68 -12.01
CA PRO A 259 -17.54 -17.82 -12.17
C PRO A 259 -18.32 -16.91 -11.23
N VAL A 260 -19.21 -16.12 -11.80
CA VAL A 260 -20.20 -15.27 -11.11
C VAL A 260 -21.57 -15.70 -11.59
N ASP A 261 -22.52 -15.95 -10.68
CA ASP A 261 -23.88 -16.31 -11.07
C ASP A 261 -24.68 -15.12 -11.64
N GLU A 262 -25.87 -15.38 -12.14
CA GLU A 262 -26.75 -14.37 -12.75
C GLU A 262 -27.20 -13.28 -11.78
N ASN A 263 -27.14 -13.55 -10.46
CA ASN A 263 -27.47 -12.61 -9.37
C ASN A 263 -26.24 -11.87 -8.84
N GLY A 264 -25.07 -12.02 -9.45
CA GLY A 264 -23.84 -11.36 -9.05
C GLY A 264 -23.15 -11.98 -7.84
N ASN A 265 -23.46 -13.24 -7.50
CA ASN A 265 -22.82 -13.93 -6.40
C ASN A 265 -21.55 -14.67 -6.87
N ILE A 266 -20.57 -14.78 -5.98
CA ILE A 266 -19.28 -15.42 -6.21
C ILE A 266 -18.87 -16.30 -5.03
N VAL A 267 -18.16 -17.40 -5.32
CA VAL A 267 -17.58 -18.29 -4.31
C VAL A 267 -16.07 -18.28 -4.43
N VAL A 268 -15.37 -18.08 -3.32
CA VAL A 268 -13.90 -18.04 -3.27
C VAL A 268 -13.38 -18.99 -2.18
N GLY A 269 -12.28 -19.68 -2.48
CA GLY A 269 -11.54 -20.49 -1.52
C GLY A 269 -12.10 -21.89 -1.25
N THR A 270 -13.07 -22.36 -2.06
CA THR A 270 -13.57 -23.74 -1.99
C THR A 270 -13.97 -24.26 -3.35
N ASN A 271 -13.81 -25.59 -3.56
CA ASN A 271 -14.29 -26.32 -4.73
C ASN A 271 -15.65 -27.01 -4.47
N LYS A 272 -16.30 -26.76 -3.32
CA LYS A 272 -17.59 -27.33 -3.01
C LYS A 272 -18.66 -26.74 -3.93
N HIS A 273 -19.53 -27.58 -4.46
CA HIS A 273 -20.68 -27.09 -5.19
C HIS A 273 -21.52 -26.19 -4.26
N THR A 274 -21.67 -24.93 -4.64
CA THR A 274 -22.36 -23.91 -3.83
C THR A 274 -23.46 -23.28 -4.67
N VAL A 275 -24.65 -23.17 -4.09
CA VAL A 275 -25.83 -22.57 -4.72
C VAL A 275 -26.34 -21.46 -3.82
N PHE A 276 -26.60 -20.29 -4.38
CA PHE A 276 -27.23 -19.17 -3.69
C PHE A 276 -28.74 -19.18 -4.00
N VAL A 277 -29.57 -19.22 -2.96
CA VAL A 277 -31.04 -19.20 -3.12
C VAL A 277 -31.58 -17.93 -2.45
N GLY A 278 -32.17 -17.04 -3.26
CA GLY A 278 -32.74 -15.78 -2.78
C GLY A 278 -31.70 -14.75 -2.32
N LEU A 279 -30.41 -14.95 -2.68
CA LEU A 279 -29.32 -14.01 -2.38
C LEU A 279 -28.82 -13.35 -3.68
N THR A 280 -28.51 -12.08 -3.59
CA THR A 280 -27.96 -11.26 -4.67
C THR A 280 -26.73 -10.50 -4.19
N ASN A 281 -25.76 -10.26 -5.07
CA ASN A 281 -24.58 -9.47 -4.79
C ASN A 281 -23.75 -9.95 -3.57
N CYS A 282 -23.76 -11.28 -3.36
CA CYS A 282 -23.09 -11.90 -2.22
C CYS A 282 -21.76 -12.52 -2.61
N MET A 283 -20.85 -12.55 -1.66
CA MET A 283 -19.58 -13.26 -1.75
C MET A 283 -19.50 -14.30 -0.63
N LEU A 284 -19.27 -15.56 -0.98
CA LEU A 284 -18.92 -16.61 -0.03
C LEU A 284 -17.42 -16.83 -0.10
N VAL A 285 -16.76 -16.70 1.03
CA VAL A 285 -15.32 -16.87 1.16
C VAL A 285 -15.06 -17.97 2.18
N SER A 286 -14.37 -19.03 1.77
CA SER A 286 -14.08 -20.19 2.60
C SER A 286 -12.58 -20.38 2.77
N THR A 287 -12.17 -20.63 4.01
CA THR A 287 -10.85 -21.15 4.37
C THR A 287 -11.02 -22.49 5.06
N ASP A 288 -9.94 -23.13 5.48
CA ASP A 288 -10.00 -24.43 6.16
C ASP A 288 -10.76 -24.36 7.50
N ASP A 289 -10.73 -23.19 8.15
CA ASP A 289 -11.23 -22.98 9.53
C ASP A 289 -12.35 -21.94 9.65
N ALA A 290 -12.71 -21.23 8.57
CA ALA A 290 -13.74 -20.21 8.61
C ALA A 290 -14.48 -20.06 7.28
N VAL A 291 -15.75 -19.64 7.37
CA VAL A 291 -16.56 -19.24 6.22
C VAL A 291 -17.14 -17.85 6.48
N LEU A 292 -16.97 -16.95 5.54
CA LEU A 292 -17.59 -15.64 5.53
C LEU A 292 -18.61 -15.59 4.38
N VAL A 293 -19.82 -15.11 4.67
CA VAL A 293 -20.81 -14.73 3.66
C VAL A 293 -21.11 -13.25 3.86
N LEU A 294 -20.94 -12.46 2.81
CA LEU A 294 -21.16 -11.01 2.89
C LEU A 294 -21.93 -10.50 1.66
N ASP A 295 -22.73 -9.46 1.87
CA ASP A 295 -23.15 -8.55 0.80
C ASP A 295 -21.95 -7.68 0.42
N ARG A 296 -21.62 -7.60 -0.85
CA ARG A 296 -20.48 -6.82 -1.37
C ARG A 296 -20.57 -5.34 -1.01
N ASN A 297 -21.76 -4.77 -0.94
CA ASN A 297 -21.96 -3.37 -0.52
C ASN A 297 -21.53 -3.13 0.95
N ARG A 298 -21.36 -4.20 1.73
CA ARG A 298 -20.92 -4.17 3.12
C ARG A 298 -19.51 -4.71 3.35
N ALA A 299 -18.69 -4.77 2.30
CA ALA A 299 -17.32 -5.30 2.37
C ALA A 299 -16.44 -4.59 3.43
N GLN A 300 -16.70 -3.31 3.72
CA GLN A 300 -15.99 -2.57 4.75
C GLN A 300 -16.30 -3.05 6.18
N ASP A 301 -17.49 -3.63 6.41
CA ASP A 301 -17.92 -4.08 7.72
C ASP A 301 -17.17 -5.33 8.22
N VAL A 302 -16.48 -6.03 7.33
CA VAL A 302 -15.62 -7.18 7.70
C VAL A 302 -14.54 -6.78 8.71
N LYS A 303 -14.12 -5.51 8.69
CA LYS A 303 -13.19 -4.98 9.69
C LYS A 303 -13.72 -5.13 11.12
N ALA A 304 -15.02 -4.88 11.34
CA ALA A 304 -15.63 -5.02 12.66
C ALA A 304 -15.63 -6.47 13.15
N VAL A 305 -15.83 -7.44 12.24
CA VAL A 305 -15.71 -8.88 12.56
C VAL A 305 -14.30 -9.21 13.02
N TYR A 306 -13.28 -8.73 12.27
CA TYR A 306 -11.88 -8.94 12.65
C TYR A 306 -11.55 -8.34 14.03
N GLU A 307 -11.97 -7.09 14.29
CA GLU A 307 -11.75 -6.41 15.56
C GLU A 307 -12.45 -7.12 16.75
N GLN A 308 -13.62 -7.73 16.50
CA GLN A 308 -14.29 -8.54 17.52
C GLN A 308 -13.52 -9.82 17.82
N LEU A 309 -13.07 -10.55 16.79
CA LEU A 309 -12.24 -11.75 16.96
C LEU A 309 -10.92 -11.44 17.68
N GLU A 310 -10.35 -10.26 17.45
CA GLU A 310 -9.13 -9.80 18.13
C GLU A 310 -9.38 -9.55 19.63
N LYS A 311 -10.49 -8.89 19.98
CA LYS A 311 -10.91 -8.69 21.38
C LYS A 311 -11.15 -10.03 22.11
N ASP A 312 -11.70 -11.00 21.39
CA ASP A 312 -12.00 -12.32 21.93
C ASP A 312 -10.76 -13.24 22.00
N ASN A 313 -9.57 -12.73 21.61
CA ASN A 313 -8.33 -13.51 21.46
C ASN A 313 -8.51 -14.79 20.64
N SER A 314 -9.32 -14.73 19.59
CA SER A 314 -9.61 -15.88 18.73
C SER A 314 -8.37 -16.33 17.95
N GLY A 315 -8.19 -17.65 17.82
CA GLY A 315 -7.17 -18.23 16.92
C GLY A 315 -7.44 -18.00 15.43
N LEU A 316 -8.54 -17.33 15.08
CA LEU A 316 -8.93 -17.06 13.70
C LEU A 316 -8.38 -15.73 13.14
N ILE A 317 -7.46 -15.05 13.84
CA ILE A 317 -6.87 -13.76 13.43
C ILE A 317 -5.39 -13.83 13.01
#